data_7f2a5c3f391616aae41fd66490411045
#
_entry.id   7f2a5c3f391616aae41fd66490411045
#
_cell.length_a   1.000
_cell.length_b   1.000
_cell.length_c   1.000
_cell.angle_alpha   90.00
_cell.angle_beta   90.00
_cell.angle_gamma   90.00
#
_symmetry.space_group_name_H-M   'P 1'
#
loop_
_entity.id
_entity.type
_entity.pdbx_description
1 polymer ?
#
loop_
_entity_poly.entity_id
_entity_poly.type
_entity_poly.pdbx_seq_one_letter_code
_entity_poly.pdbx_strand_id
1 'polypeptide(L)'
;MRMFLLLLPLVLLLSAVETQGISVVDLSALREIKNSLTDITSSSLNAFFTSWDFTAPDPCSSFAGITCSLFIPKRVTTLTLGTGLSDSPGLAGILSPAISNLSELTQLVLFTGIVTGPIPDQIGTLKKLSVISLTNNRLTGSIPTSIFTLPNLHTLDLSHNQLTGTIPGSISELSSLKVVVLGSNKISGEIPILPTELLHLDLSNNELSGMLPRKNRMPLTLRYLSVSGNRLWGPLSVLESLSELVYLDLSMNRFSGTIPSSLFRSTLSSMYLQRNNLTGRVPQPPLTSPAATVYGPGSTVDLSHNSLTGELTNTLAGVETLFLNNNRFTGAVPKDYVESVYSGNTRTLYLQHNYIAEFPVKEGLPLPDSVALCLTYNCMVPPVPLGFMACPVSAGGQISRPVNQCSAFNTSMA
;
A
#
# COMPACT_ATOMS: atom_id res chain seq x y z
N MET A 1 -40.60 62.78 -59.46
CA MET A 1 -39.20 62.51 -59.10
C MET A 1 -39.22 61.94 -57.66
N ARG A 2 -39.26 60.60 -57.55
CA ARG A 2 -39.37 59.88 -56.29
C ARG A 2 -37.98 59.30 -55.95
N MET A 3 -37.40 59.77 -54.86
CA MET A 3 -36.12 59.37 -54.34
C MET A 3 -36.33 58.09 -53.46
N PHE A 4 -35.82 56.96 -53.94
CA PHE A 4 -35.82 55.71 -53.17
C PHE A 4 -34.62 55.73 -52.19
N LEU A 5 -34.93 55.81 -50.89
CA LEU A 5 -33.95 55.55 -49.84
C LEU A 5 -33.80 54.05 -49.73
N LEU A 6 -32.63 53.51 -50.05
CA LEU A 6 -32.21 52.18 -49.77
C LEU A 6 -31.72 52.11 -48.29
N LEU A 7 -32.53 51.53 -47.42
CA LEU A 7 -32.12 51.08 -46.07
C LEU A 7 -31.32 49.78 -46.19
N LEU A 8 -30.01 49.89 -46.07
CA LEU A 8 -29.17 48.68 -45.80
C LEU A 8 -29.43 48.23 -44.37
N PRO A 9 -29.76 46.93 -44.14
CA PRO A 9 -29.75 46.40 -42.77
C PRO A 9 -28.29 46.25 -42.32
N LEU A 10 -27.92 46.94 -41.24
CA LEU A 10 -26.69 46.80 -40.53
C LEU A 10 -26.76 45.43 -39.80
N VAL A 11 -26.25 44.38 -40.47
CA VAL A 11 -26.01 43.09 -39.84
C VAL A 11 -24.84 43.30 -38.88
N LEU A 12 -25.15 43.50 -37.61
CA LEU A 12 -24.18 43.37 -36.54
C LEU A 12 -23.66 41.93 -36.54
N LEU A 13 -22.56 41.69 -37.25
CA LEU A 13 -21.68 40.56 -37.01
C LEU A 13 -21.13 40.74 -35.61
N LEU A 14 -21.82 40.19 -34.63
CA LEU A 14 -21.21 39.78 -33.37
C LEU A 14 -20.14 38.74 -33.75
N SER A 15 -18.95 39.18 -34.12
CA SER A 15 -17.75 38.36 -34.08
C SER A 15 -17.61 37.94 -32.61
N ALA A 16 -18.03 36.72 -32.33
CA ALA A 16 -17.55 36.05 -31.15
C ALA A 16 -16.04 36.12 -31.27
N VAL A 17 -15.41 36.94 -30.44
CA VAL A 17 -13.98 36.89 -30.20
C VAL A 17 -13.78 35.47 -29.69
N GLU A 18 -13.37 34.55 -30.57
CA GLU A 18 -12.83 33.27 -30.15
C GLU A 18 -11.62 33.60 -29.30
N THR A 19 -11.87 33.67 -28.01
CA THR A 19 -10.80 33.76 -27.03
C THR A 19 -9.90 32.56 -27.29
N GLN A 20 -8.64 32.79 -27.63
CA GLN A 20 -7.58 31.77 -27.76
C GLN A 20 -7.31 31.07 -26.42
N GLY A 21 -8.33 30.89 -25.62
CA GLY A 21 -8.30 30.47 -24.23
C GLY A 21 -8.89 29.10 -24.00
N ILE A 22 -9.02 28.81 -22.73
CA ILE A 22 -9.66 27.58 -22.20
C ILE A 22 -11.13 27.50 -22.63
N SER A 23 -11.65 26.27 -22.80
CA SER A 23 -13.08 26.01 -23.06
C SER A 23 -13.96 26.65 -21.98
N VAL A 24 -15.06 27.28 -22.38
CA VAL A 24 -16.04 27.90 -21.47
C VAL A 24 -16.62 26.85 -20.48
N VAL A 25 -16.81 25.61 -20.94
CA VAL A 25 -17.29 24.51 -20.09
C VAL A 25 -16.27 24.19 -19.00
N ASP A 26 -14.98 24.07 -19.35
CA ASP A 26 -13.91 23.78 -18.41
C ASP A 26 -13.72 24.95 -17.42
N LEU A 27 -13.79 26.19 -17.91
CA LEU A 27 -13.68 27.37 -17.05
C LEU A 27 -14.82 27.45 -16.03
N SER A 28 -16.06 27.12 -16.45
CA SER A 28 -17.22 27.03 -15.55
C SER A 28 -17.03 25.94 -14.51
N ALA A 29 -16.54 24.75 -14.93
CA ALA A 29 -16.25 23.64 -14.03
C ALA A 29 -15.19 24.02 -12.99
N LEU A 30 -14.09 24.66 -13.40
CA LEU A 30 -13.05 25.14 -12.48
C LEU A 30 -13.59 26.13 -11.44
N ARG A 31 -14.53 27.01 -11.85
CA ARG A 31 -15.18 27.97 -10.95
C ARG A 31 -16.02 27.26 -9.88
N GLU A 32 -16.78 26.24 -10.28
CA GLU A 32 -17.58 25.44 -9.34
C GLU A 32 -16.69 24.61 -8.40
N ILE A 33 -15.57 24.07 -8.88
CA ILE A 33 -14.57 23.37 -8.07
C ILE A 33 -13.98 24.33 -7.04
N LYS A 34 -13.56 25.54 -7.43
CA LYS A 34 -13.05 26.55 -6.49
C LYS A 34 -14.09 26.92 -5.44
N ASN A 35 -15.36 27.03 -5.81
CA ASN A 35 -16.43 27.38 -4.87
C ASN A 35 -16.73 26.28 -3.86
N SER A 36 -16.40 25.02 -4.17
CA SER A 36 -16.61 23.86 -3.27
C SER A 36 -15.44 23.55 -2.35
N LEU A 37 -14.28 24.15 -2.61
CA LEU A 37 -13.03 23.95 -1.88
C LEU A 37 -12.46 25.26 -1.37
N THR A 38 -11.80 25.20 -0.22
CA THR A 38 -11.15 26.36 0.41
C THR A 38 -9.76 25.98 0.91
N ASP A 39 -8.84 26.93 0.88
CA ASP A 39 -7.56 26.79 1.55
C ASP A 39 -7.75 26.77 3.07
N ILE A 40 -7.04 25.89 3.78
CA ILE A 40 -7.12 25.78 5.24
C ILE A 40 -6.36 26.93 5.92
N THR A 41 -5.40 27.55 5.23
CA THR A 41 -4.57 28.64 5.78
C THR A 41 -5.26 30.00 5.70
N SER A 42 -5.17 30.76 6.80
CA SER A 42 -5.53 32.17 6.84
C SER A 42 -4.46 33.13 6.29
N SER A 43 -3.25 32.66 5.97
CA SER A 43 -2.18 33.48 5.39
C SER A 43 -2.26 33.47 3.86
N SER A 44 -2.60 34.62 3.28
CA SER A 44 -2.86 34.81 1.84
C SER A 44 -1.66 34.50 0.92
N LEU A 45 -0.44 34.40 1.44
CA LEU A 45 0.77 34.28 0.61
C LEU A 45 1.04 32.88 0.06
N ASN A 46 0.46 31.83 0.65
CA ASN A 46 0.69 30.42 0.26
C ASN A 46 -0.61 29.67 -0.04
N ALA A 47 -1.73 30.35 -0.24
CA ALA A 47 -2.99 29.72 -0.54
C ALA A 47 -3.03 29.22 -1.99
N PHE A 48 -3.43 27.96 -2.19
CA PHE A 48 -3.47 27.31 -3.49
C PHE A 48 -4.33 28.08 -4.52
N PHE A 49 -5.52 28.53 -4.08
CA PHE A 49 -6.47 29.24 -4.92
C PHE A 49 -6.14 30.72 -5.19
N THR A 50 -5.05 31.26 -4.63
CA THR A 50 -4.60 32.63 -4.91
C THR A 50 -4.32 32.86 -6.39
N SER A 51 -3.80 31.82 -7.07
CA SER A 51 -3.50 31.86 -8.51
C SER A 51 -4.75 31.76 -9.41
N TRP A 52 -5.91 31.35 -8.86
CA TRP A 52 -7.13 31.11 -9.65
C TRP A 52 -7.94 32.40 -9.82
N ASP A 53 -7.35 33.35 -10.55
CA ASP A 53 -8.01 34.59 -10.95
C ASP A 53 -8.77 34.39 -12.26
N PHE A 54 -10.10 34.32 -12.18
CA PHE A 54 -10.99 34.09 -13.32
C PHE A 54 -11.12 35.33 -14.24
N THR A 55 -10.43 36.45 -13.97
CA THR A 55 -10.27 37.58 -14.83
C THR A 55 -9.01 37.49 -15.71
N ALA A 56 -8.10 36.55 -15.38
CA ALA A 56 -6.87 36.32 -16.12
C ALA A 56 -7.15 35.90 -17.57
N PRO A 57 -6.36 36.38 -18.56
CA PRO A 57 -6.58 36.08 -19.95
C PRO A 57 -6.36 34.62 -20.33
N ASP A 58 -5.47 33.90 -19.64
CA ASP A 58 -5.19 32.47 -19.88
C ASP A 58 -5.08 31.68 -18.57
N PRO A 59 -6.19 31.12 -18.09
CA PRO A 59 -6.20 30.25 -16.91
C PRO A 59 -5.25 29.05 -17.03
N CYS A 60 -5.01 28.52 -18.20
CA CYS A 60 -4.10 27.38 -18.42
C CYS A 60 -2.63 27.67 -18.08
N SER A 61 -2.24 28.95 -18.11
CA SER A 61 -0.88 29.38 -17.74
C SER A 61 -0.80 29.96 -16.34
N SER A 62 -1.92 30.43 -15.76
CA SER A 62 -1.93 31.16 -14.49
C SER A 62 -2.44 30.35 -13.30
N PHE A 63 -3.37 29.41 -13.51
CA PHE A 63 -3.94 28.63 -12.41
C PHE A 63 -2.99 27.52 -11.96
N ALA A 64 -2.65 27.50 -10.69
CA ALA A 64 -1.89 26.41 -10.11
C ALA A 64 -2.66 25.08 -10.24
N GLY A 65 -1.92 24.01 -10.50
CA GLY A 65 -2.46 22.65 -10.49
C GLY A 65 -3.28 22.24 -11.69
N ILE A 66 -3.38 23.06 -12.74
CA ILE A 66 -3.99 22.63 -14.00
C ILE A 66 -2.95 22.52 -15.13
N THR A 67 -3.19 21.55 -16.01
CA THR A 67 -2.50 21.44 -17.30
C THR A 67 -3.56 21.34 -18.39
N CYS A 68 -3.36 22.02 -19.50
CA CYS A 68 -4.28 22.03 -20.60
C CYS A 68 -3.70 21.38 -21.87
N SER A 69 -4.60 20.99 -22.79
CA SER A 69 -4.25 20.54 -24.14
C SER A 69 -3.61 21.68 -24.95
N LEU A 70 -2.86 21.31 -25.97
CA LEU A 70 -2.23 22.26 -26.90
C LEU A 70 -3.20 22.79 -27.96
N PHE A 71 -4.34 22.12 -28.17
CA PHE A 71 -5.33 22.48 -29.19
C PHE A 71 -6.34 23.50 -28.66
N ILE A 72 -6.84 24.36 -29.53
CA ILE A 72 -7.83 25.41 -29.23
C ILE A 72 -9.23 24.93 -29.60
N PRO A 73 -10.24 25.12 -28.75
CA PRO A 73 -10.14 25.63 -27.39
C PRO A 73 -9.35 24.69 -26.46
N LYS A 74 -8.48 25.25 -25.61
CA LYS A 74 -7.72 24.47 -24.66
C LYS A 74 -8.67 23.76 -23.67
N ARG A 75 -8.37 22.52 -23.36
CA ARG A 75 -9.14 21.68 -22.44
C ARG A 75 -8.25 21.23 -21.28
N VAL A 76 -8.77 21.19 -20.07
CA VAL A 76 -8.04 20.70 -18.90
C VAL A 76 -7.80 19.20 -19.03
N THR A 77 -6.52 18.80 -19.02
CA THR A 77 -6.09 17.40 -19.09
C THR A 77 -5.57 16.86 -17.77
N THR A 78 -5.05 17.73 -16.90
CA THR A 78 -4.62 17.37 -15.54
C THR A 78 -5.22 18.36 -14.55
N LEU A 79 -5.75 17.84 -13.45
CA LEU A 79 -6.22 18.64 -12.32
C LEU A 79 -5.54 18.11 -11.05
N THR A 80 -4.66 18.94 -10.48
CA THR A 80 -3.98 18.68 -9.22
C THR A 80 -4.40 19.74 -8.20
N LEU A 81 -5.12 19.33 -7.18
CA LEU A 81 -5.69 20.21 -6.15
C LEU A 81 -4.83 20.17 -4.88
N GLY A 82 -4.42 21.34 -4.40
CA GLY A 82 -3.51 21.50 -3.25
C GLY A 82 -2.05 21.67 -3.68
N THR A 83 -1.18 21.95 -2.71
CA THR A 83 0.23 22.30 -2.98
C THR A 83 1.18 21.10 -2.99
N GLY A 84 0.80 19.98 -2.36
CA GLY A 84 1.68 18.82 -2.17
C GLY A 84 2.88 19.06 -1.26
N LEU A 85 2.98 20.22 -0.62
CA LEU A 85 4.05 20.53 0.32
C LEU A 85 3.72 19.97 1.71
N SER A 86 4.73 19.45 2.40
CA SER A 86 4.56 18.79 3.70
C SER A 86 4.09 19.73 4.82
N ASP A 87 4.36 21.02 4.67
CA ASP A 87 3.99 22.10 5.60
C ASP A 87 2.70 22.85 5.21
N SER A 88 2.10 22.46 4.08
CA SER A 88 0.81 23.01 3.65
C SER A 88 -0.34 22.25 4.30
N PRO A 89 -1.27 22.96 4.97
CA PRO A 89 -2.43 22.32 5.61
C PRO A 89 -3.43 21.74 4.59
N GLY A 90 -3.26 22.00 3.31
CA GLY A 90 -4.07 21.48 2.21
C GLY A 90 -5.40 22.20 2.01
N LEU A 91 -6.35 21.48 1.42
CA LEU A 91 -7.68 22.00 1.10
C LEU A 91 -8.75 21.41 2.04
N ALA A 92 -9.81 22.17 2.27
CA ALA A 92 -11.04 21.78 2.94
C ALA A 92 -12.25 21.92 1.99
N GLY A 93 -13.38 21.32 2.35
CA GLY A 93 -14.62 21.39 1.58
C GLY A 93 -15.05 20.02 1.06
N ILE A 94 -15.64 19.99 -0.13
CA ILE A 94 -16.14 18.76 -0.78
C ILE A 94 -15.69 18.72 -2.25
N LEU A 95 -15.58 17.50 -2.81
CA LEU A 95 -15.34 17.34 -4.24
C LEU A 95 -16.59 17.69 -5.03
N SER A 96 -16.50 18.71 -5.90
CA SER A 96 -17.61 19.11 -6.74
C SER A 96 -17.91 18.08 -7.84
N PRO A 97 -19.17 17.70 -8.08
CA PRO A 97 -19.55 16.93 -9.27
C PRO A 97 -19.16 17.60 -10.59
N ALA A 98 -18.94 18.92 -10.61
CA ALA A 98 -18.51 19.66 -11.78
C ALA A 98 -17.15 19.21 -12.34
N ILE A 99 -16.35 18.46 -11.56
CA ILE A 99 -15.14 17.78 -12.06
C ILE A 99 -15.46 16.97 -13.32
N SER A 100 -16.64 16.36 -13.41
CA SER A 100 -17.08 15.55 -14.55
C SER A 100 -17.26 16.33 -15.86
N ASN A 101 -17.35 17.65 -15.81
CA ASN A 101 -17.43 18.50 -16.98
C ASN A 101 -16.06 18.70 -17.67
N LEU A 102 -14.96 18.33 -16.99
CA LEU A 102 -13.61 18.34 -17.56
C LEU A 102 -13.38 17.08 -18.42
N SER A 103 -14.11 16.93 -19.52
CA SER A 103 -14.20 15.68 -20.30
C SER A 103 -12.88 15.21 -20.91
N GLU A 104 -11.86 16.07 -21.00
CA GLU A 104 -10.52 15.73 -21.48
C GLU A 104 -9.55 15.33 -20.34
N LEU A 105 -10.05 15.27 -19.10
CA LEU A 105 -9.22 14.98 -17.93
C LEU A 105 -8.64 13.57 -17.99
N THR A 106 -7.33 13.48 -17.88
CA THR A 106 -6.55 12.24 -17.82
C THR A 106 -6.03 11.93 -16.42
N GLN A 107 -5.82 12.98 -15.60
CA GLN A 107 -5.32 12.84 -14.24
C GLN A 107 -6.09 13.74 -13.28
N LEU A 108 -6.57 13.14 -12.20
CA LEU A 108 -7.20 13.81 -11.07
C LEU A 108 -6.41 13.51 -9.81
N VAL A 109 -5.78 14.53 -9.24
CA VAL A 109 -4.99 14.43 -8.00
C VAL A 109 -5.53 15.41 -6.98
N LEU A 110 -5.77 14.95 -5.76
CA LEU A 110 -6.05 15.77 -4.59
C LEU A 110 -4.97 15.47 -3.54
N PHE A 111 -4.14 16.44 -3.25
CA PHE A 111 -3.12 16.32 -2.21
C PHE A 111 -3.71 16.31 -0.80
N THR A 112 -2.87 16.00 0.17
CA THR A 112 -3.20 15.95 1.59
C THR A 112 -3.98 17.17 2.05
N GLY A 113 -5.09 16.91 2.76
CA GLY A 113 -5.97 17.95 3.25
C GLY A 113 -7.04 17.41 4.20
N ILE A 114 -8.13 18.13 4.32
CA ILE A 114 -9.31 17.73 5.11
C ILE A 114 -10.60 17.77 4.28
N VAL A 115 -10.49 17.50 2.97
CA VAL A 115 -11.66 17.42 2.08
C VAL A 115 -12.55 16.26 2.54
N THR A 116 -13.85 16.52 2.63
CA THR A 116 -14.87 15.60 3.18
C THR A 116 -15.92 15.23 2.12
N GLY A 117 -16.90 14.44 2.52
CA GLY A 117 -18.03 14.05 1.67
C GLY A 117 -17.67 12.88 0.73
N PRO A 118 -18.63 12.47 -0.09
CA PRO A 118 -18.46 11.34 -1.00
C PRO A 118 -17.61 11.72 -2.24
N ILE A 119 -17.04 10.71 -2.86
CA ILE A 119 -16.49 10.82 -4.21
C ILE A 119 -17.69 10.90 -5.19
N PRO A 120 -17.79 11.93 -6.05
CA PRO A 120 -18.92 12.07 -6.95
C PRO A 120 -19.01 10.93 -7.98
N ASP A 121 -20.19 10.31 -8.12
CA ASP A 121 -20.45 9.24 -9.10
C ASP A 121 -20.16 9.68 -10.55
N GLN A 122 -20.34 10.97 -10.83
CA GLN A 122 -20.14 11.56 -12.14
C GLN A 122 -18.69 11.44 -12.65
N ILE A 123 -17.70 11.15 -11.77
CA ILE A 123 -16.30 10.89 -12.17
C ILE A 123 -16.22 9.76 -13.21
N GLY A 124 -17.11 8.76 -13.15
CA GLY A 124 -17.19 7.68 -14.12
C GLY A 124 -17.53 8.08 -15.55
N THR A 125 -17.89 9.32 -15.82
CA THR A 125 -18.09 9.86 -17.19
C THR A 125 -16.79 10.28 -17.87
N LEU A 126 -15.71 10.46 -17.13
CA LEU A 126 -14.41 10.93 -17.59
C LEU A 126 -13.60 9.83 -18.30
N LYS A 127 -14.00 9.42 -19.48
CA LYS A 127 -13.47 8.22 -20.18
C LYS A 127 -11.98 8.27 -20.53
N LYS A 128 -11.33 9.45 -20.46
CA LYS A 128 -9.88 9.61 -20.66
C LYS A 128 -9.06 9.49 -19.38
N LEU A 129 -9.72 9.40 -18.22
CA LEU A 129 -9.06 9.37 -16.92
C LEU A 129 -8.25 8.10 -16.75
N SER A 130 -6.96 8.28 -16.48
CA SER A 130 -5.99 7.20 -16.29
C SER A 130 -5.45 7.14 -14.84
N VAL A 131 -5.46 8.28 -14.15
CA VAL A 131 -4.99 8.38 -12.76
C VAL A 131 -6.03 9.08 -11.91
N ILE A 132 -6.42 8.42 -10.82
CA ILE A 132 -7.17 9.02 -9.72
C ILE A 132 -6.34 8.83 -8.45
N SER A 133 -5.93 9.93 -7.82
CA SER A 133 -5.27 9.95 -6.53
C SER A 133 -5.92 10.98 -5.61
N LEU A 134 -6.66 10.49 -4.61
CA LEU A 134 -7.41 11.33 -3.65
C LEU A 134 -6.96 11.03 -2.22
N THR A 135 -5.67 10.79 -2.05
CA THR A 135 -5.09 10.27 -0.80
C THR A 135 -5.04 11.30 0.32
N ASN A 136 -4.96 10.82 1.57
CA ASN A 136 -4.73 11.64 2.77
C ASN A 136 -5.76 12.77 2.95
N ASN A 137 -7.05 12.41 2.93
CA ASN A 137 -8.17 13.32 3.13
C ASN A 137 -9.20 12.72 4.13
N ARG A 138 -10.41 13.24 4.15
CA ARG A 138 -11.50 12.77 5.01
C ARG A 138 -12.73 12.36 4.17
N LEU A 139 -12.49 11.85 2.96
CA LEU A 139 -13.55 11.40 2.07
C LEU A 139 -14.34 10.26 2.71
N THR A 140 -15.66 10.27 2.53
CA THR A 140 -16.61 9.34 3.16
C THR A 140 -17.48 8.63 2.12
N GLY A 141 -18.35 7.73 2.56
CA GLY A 141 -19.23 6.97 1.67
C GLY A 141 -18.50 5.81 1.00
N SER A 142 -19.13 5.17 0.04
CA SER A 142 -18.57 4.03 -0.71
C SER A 142 -17.77 4.48 -1.92
N ILE A 143 -16.90 3.61 -2.41
CA ILE A 143 -16.24 3.79 -3.71
C ILE A 143 -17.30 3.72 -4.81
N PRO A 144 -17.47 4.77 -5.63
CA PRO A 144 -18.46 4.77 -6.71
C PRO A 144 -18.22 3.64 -7.72
N THR A 145 -19.25 2.85 -8.02
CA THR A 145 -19.14 1.79 -9.04
C THR A 145 -18.80 2.32 -10.42
N SER A 146 -19.16 3.56 -10.70
CA SER A 146 -18.87 4.26 -11.95
C SER A 146 -17.37 4.42 -12.25
N ILE A 147 -16.50 4.48 -11.22
CA ILE A 147 -15.04 4.50 -11.40
C ILE A 147 -14.57 3.26 -12.17
N PHE A 148 -15.18 2.11 -11.90
CA PHE A 148 -14.82 0.84 -12.54
C PHE A 148 -15.39 0.67 -13.97
N THR A 149 -15.97 1.72 -14.53
CA THR A 149 -16.34 1.81 -15.96
C THR A 149 -15.34 2.67 -16.78
N LEU A 150 -14.22 3.08 -16.19
CA LEU A 150 -13.20 3.91 -16.82
C LEU A 150 -12.19 3.06 -17.59
N PRO A 151 -12.23 3.01 -18.93
CA PRO A 151 -11.47 2.03 -19.70
C PRO A 151 -9.96 2.24 -19.65
N ASN A 152 -9.53 3.46 -19.36
CA ASN A 152 -8.12 3.86 -19.36
C ASN A 152 -7.53 3.96 -17.94
N LEU A 153 -8.30 3.63 -16.89
CA LEU A 153 -7.84 3.77 -15.53
C LEU A 153 -6.69 2.80 -15.26
N HIS A 154 -5.54 3.37 -14.96
CA HIS A 154 -4.29 2.67 -14.67
C HIS A 154 -3.95 2.68 -13.18
N THR A 155 -4.19 3.80 -12.50
CA THR A 155 -3.88 4.00 -11.10
C THR A 155 -5.09 4.53 -10.35
N LEU A 156 -5.46 3.85 -9.27
CA LEU A 156 -6.48 4.25 -8.31
C LEU A 156 -5.88 4.27 -6.92
N ASP A 157 -5.64 5.47 -6.37
CA ASP A 157 -5.18 5.69 -5.00
C ASP A 157 -6.21 6.51 -4.22
N LEU A 158 -6.90 5.84 -3.31
CA LEU A 158 -7.89 6.42 -2.38
C LEU A 158 -7.46 6.22 -0.93
N SER A 159 -6.20 5.94 -0.67
CA SER A 159 -5.68 5.61 0.65
C SER A 159 -5.83 6.78 1.64
N HIS A 160 -5.79 6.43 2.95
CA HIS A 160 -5.86 7.39 4.04
C HIS A 160 -7.08 8.31 3.96
N ASN A 161 -8.26 7.71 3.94
CA ASN A 161 -9.56 8.37 3.94
C ASN A 161 -10.52 7.72 4.97
N GLN A 162 -11.80 8.00 4.88
CA GLN A 162 -12.84 7.41 5.72
C GLN A 162 -13.89 6.65 4.89
N LEU A 163 -13.45 6.08 3.75
CA LEU A 163 -14.32 5.35 2.83
C LEU A 163 -14.84 4.08 3.49
N THR A 164 -16.10 3.75 3.21
CA THR A 164 -16.85 2.61 3.77
C THR A 164 -17.40 1.72 2.65
N GLY A 165 -18.19 0.71 3.01
CA GLY A 165 -18.79 -0.21 2.05
C GLY A 165 -17.80 -1.26 1.57
N THR A 166 -18.00 -1.80 0.37
CA THR A 166 -17.21 -2.90 -0.18
C THR A 166 -16.42 -2.45 -1.41
N ILE A 167 -15.39 -3.20 -1.78
CA ILE A 167 -14.74 -3.04 -3.09
C ILE A 167 -15.68 -3.62 -4.14
N PRO A 168 -16.18 -2.82 -5.09
CA PRO A 168 -17.11 -3.32 -6.12
C PRO A 168 -16.50 -4.41 -7.00
N GLY A 169 -17.28 -5.48 -7.28
CA GLY A 169 -16.82 -6.61 -8.09
C GLY A 169 -16.45 -6.25 -9.54
N SER A 170 -17.00 -5.16 -10.07
CA SER A 170 -16.68 -4.61 -11.38
C SER A 170 -15.23 -4.14 -11.52
N ILE A 171 -14.45 -4.06 -10.43
CA ILE A 171 -13.00 -3.81 -10.51
C ILE A 171 -12.30 -4.82 -11.43
N SER A 172 -12.78 -6.06 -11.50
CA SER A 172 -12.22 -7.11 -12.37
C SER A 172 -12.31 -6.81 -13.86
N GLU A 173 -13.18 -5.87 -14.27
CA GLU A 173 -13.41 -5.50 -15.67
C GLU A 173 -12.36 -4.49 -16.19
N LEU A 174 -11.59 -3.88 -15.31
CA LEU A 174 -10.58 -2.86 -15.66
C LEU A 174 -9.27 -3.50 -16.12
N SER A 175 -9.18 -3.86 -17.39
CA SER A 175 -7.97 -4.49 -17.96
C SER A 175 -6.72 -3.60 -17.95
N SER A 176 -6.88 -2.27 -17.90
CA SER A 176 -5.77 -1.31 -17.85
C SER A 176 -5.23 -1.06 -16.44
N LEU A 177 -5.93 -1.51 -15.39
CA LEU A 177 -5.61 -1.18 -14.01
C LEU A 177 -4.38 -1.95 -13.52
N LYS A 178 -3.35 -1.21 -13.10
CA LYS A 178 -2.07 -1.75 -12.63
C LYS A 178 -1.83 -1.50 -11.14
N VAL A 179 -2.35 -0.40 -10.61
CA VAL A 179 -2.10 0.03 -9.24
C VAL A 179 -3.41 0.34 -8.52
N VAL A 180 -3.64 -0.33 -7.40
CA VAL A 180 -4.78 -0.09 -6.50
C VAL A 180 -4.25 0.10 -5.08
N VAL A 181 -4.48 1.28 -4.52
CA VAL A 181 -4.10 1.64 -3.15
C VAL A 181 -5.34 2.15 -2.42
N LEU A 182 -5.88 1.33 -1.54
CA LEU A 182 -7.08 1.64 -0.75
C LEU A 182 -6.78 1.58 0.76
N GLY A 183 -5.51 1.50 1.13
CA GLY A 183 -5.07 1.36 2.51
C GLY A 183 -5.57 2.46 3.43
N SER A 184 -5.72 2.15 4.72
CA SER A 184 -6.14 3.12 5.76
C SER A 184 -7.49 3.77 5.48
N ASN A 185 -8.52 2.92 5.38
CA ASN A 185 -9.93 3.28 5.23
C ASN A 185 -10.80 2.44 6.19
N LYS A 186 -12.11 2.43 5.98
CA LYS A 186 -13.09 1.60 6.69
C LYS A 186 -13.83 0.64 5.74
N ILE A 187 -13.13 0.18 4.70
CA ILE A 187 -13.68 -0.70 3.67
C ILE A 187 -13.86 -2.10 4.27
N SER A 188 -15.00 -2.72 4.02
CA SER A 188 -15.41 -4.01 4.59
C SER A 188 -15.77 -5.02 3.50
N GLY A 189 -16.22 -6.21 3.90
CA GLY A 189 -16.59 -7.29 2.99
C GLY A 189 -15.38 -8.09 2.51
N GLU A 190 -15.54 -8.83 1.42
CA GLU A 190 -14.52 -9.70 0.86
C GLU A 190 -13.69 -8.99 -0.22
N ILE A 191 -12.48 -9.48 -0.47
CA ILE A 191 -11.69 -9.07 -1.63
C ILE A 191 -12.32 -9.69 -2.88
N PRO A 192 -12.80 -8.89 -3.85
CA PRO A 192 -13.41 -9.40 -5.07
C PRO A 192 -12.38 -10.03 -6.00
N ILE A 193 -12.84 -10.53 -7.16
CA ILE A 193 -11.94 -10.90 -8.26
C ILE A 193 -11.18 -9.65 -8.70
N LEU A 194 -9.87 -9.78 -8.86
CA LEU A 194 -8.98 -8.67 -9.22
C LEU A 194 -8.68 -8.64 -10.72
N PRO A 195 -8.30 -7.48 -11.28
CA PRO A 195 -7.82 -7.38 -12.65
C PRO A 195 -6.58 -8.26 -12.88
N THR A 196 -6.52 -8.95 -14.01
CA THR A 196 -5.46 -9.92 -14.30
C THR A 196 -4.07 -9.31 -14.43
N GLU A 197 -4.00 -8.05 -14.80
CA GLU A 197 -2.77 -7.32 -15.08
C GLU A 197 -2.31 -6.44 -13.89
N LEU A 198 -2.89 -6.62 -12.71
CA LEU A 198 -2.57 -5.84 -11.53
C LEU A 198 -1.14 -6.14 -11.05
N LEU A 199 -0.37 -5.09 -10.80
CA LEU A 199 1.01 -5.15 -10.32
C LEU A 199 1.14 -4.83 -8.83
N HIS A 200 0.30 -3.91 -8.34
CA HIS A 200 0.36 -3.37 -7.00
C HIS A 200 -1.03 -3.33 -6.37
N LEU A 201 -1.16 -3.99 -5.23
CA LEU A 201 -2.39 -4.01 -4.43
C LEU A 201 -2.08 -3.69 -2.98
N ASP A 202 -2.57 -2.56 -2.49
CA ASP A 202 -2.55 -2.21 -1.08
C ASP A 202 -3.97 -1.99 -0.55
N LEU A 203 -4.40 -2.90 0.32
CA LEU A 203 -5.68 -2.87 1.03
C LEU A 203 -5.48 -2.82 2.55
N SER A 204 -4.29 -2.45 3.01
CA SER A 204 -3.90 -2.46 4.42
C SER A 204 -4.79 -1.58 5.29
N ASN A 205 -4.89 -1.93 6.59
CA ASN A 205 -5.63 -1.14 7.58
C ASN A 205 -7.07 -0.80 7.16
N ASN A 206 -7.86 -1.86 6.93
CA ASN A 206 -9.28 -1.79 6.61
C ASN A 206 -10.08 -2.78 7.48
N GLU A 207 -11.35 -3.00 7.16
CA GLU A 207 -12.24 -3.96 7.84
C GLU A 207 -12.58 -5.17 6.97
N LEU A 208 -11.71 -5.49 6.00
CA LEU A 208 -11.92 -6.60 5.06
C LEU A 208 -11.94 -7.95 5.80
N SER A 209 -12.78 -8.86 5.34
CA SER A 209 -12.96 -10.19 5.91
C SER A 209 -13.03 -11.26 4.81
N GLY A 210 -13.19 -12.52 5.19
CA GLY A 210 -13.20 -13.62 4.22
C GLY A 210 -11.79 -14.12 3.91
N MET A 211 -11.64 -14.87 2.84
CA MET A 211 -10.38 -15.45 2.37
C MET A 211 -9.80 -14.65 1.21
N LEU A 212 -8.51 -14.81 0.95
CA LEU A 212 -7.93 -14.36 -0.30
C LEU A 212 -8.65 -15.01 -1.49
N PRO A 213 -8.79 -14.32 -2.64
CA PRO A 213 -9.41 -14.87 -3.83
C PRO A 213 -8.74 -16.20 -4.25
N ARG A 214 -9.49 -17.13 -4.83
CA ARG A 214 -8.95 -18.44 -5.23
C ARG A 214 -7.77 -18.29 -6.20
N LYS A 215 -6.88 -19.28 -6.23
CA LYS A 215 -5.63 -19.30 -7.02
C LYS A 215 -5.79 -18.84 -8.48
N ASN A 216 -6.86 -19.26 -9.14
CA ASN A 216 -7.16 -18.89 -10.54
C ASN A 216 -7.79 -17.50 -10.71
N ARG A 217 -7.93 -16.73 -9.62
CA ARG A 217 -8.53 -15.39 -9.60
C ARG A 217 -7.58 -14.34 -9.02
N MET A 218 -6.35 -14.74 -8.71
CA MET A 218 -5.27 -13.84 -8.30
C MET A 218 -4.45 -13.43 -9.53
N PRO A 219 -4.09 -12.14 -9.67
CA PRO A 219 -3.24 -11.70 -10.78
C PRO A 219 -1.82 -12.24 -10.61
N LEU A 220 -1.36 -13.00 -11.60
CA LEU A 220 -0.03 -13.64 -11.57
C LEU A 220 1.11 -12.60 -11.74
N THR A 221 0.80 -11.43 -12.24
CA THR A 221 1.71 -10.28 -12.44
C THR A 221 2.00 -9.51 -11.16
N LEU A 222 1.34 -9.86 -10.04
CA LEU A 222 1.38 -9.09 -8.80
C LEU A 222 2.79 -9.10 -8.19
N ARG A 223 3.36 -7.91 -7.98
CA ARG A 223 4.68 -7.69 -7.37
C ARG A 223 4.61 -7.17 -5.94
N TYR A 224 3.59 -6.41 -5.64
CA TYR A 224 3.33 -5.83 -4.32
C TYR A 224 1.94 -6.25 -3.85
N LEU A 225 1.88 -6.90 -2.69
CA LEU A 225 0.62 -7.27 -2.03
C LEU A 225 0.69 -6.89 -0.55
N SER A 226 -0.14 -5.95 -0.13
CA SER A 226 -0.41 -5.66 1.26
C SER A 226 -1.90 -5.76 1.55
N VAL A 227 -2.25 -6.61 2.52
CA VAL A 227 -3.59 -6.70 3.10
C VAL A 227 -3.51 -6.67 4.63
N SER A 228 -2.42 -6.14 5.18
CA SER A 228 -2.16 -6.10 6.63
C SER A 228 -3.25 -5.34 7.39
N GLY A 229 -3.40 -5.64 8.69
CA GLY A 229 -4.34 -4.91 9.54
C GLY A 229 -5.81 -5.05 9.11
N ASN A 230 -6.23 -6.28 8.76
CA ASN A 230 -7.60 -6.61 8.37
C ASN A 230 -8.17 -7.77 9.22
N ARG A 231 -9.29 -8.35 8.81
CA ARG A 231 -9.93 -9.51 9.46
C ARG A 231 -9.94 -10.74 8.53
N LEU A 232 -8.96 -10.84 7.63
CA LEU A 232 -8.86 -11.92 6.65
C LEU A 232 -8.42 -13.22 7.32
N TRP A 233 -8.87 -14.37 6.79
CA TRP A 233 -8.59 -15.68 7.34
C TRP A 233 -8.37 -16.74 6.25
N GLY A 234 -8.07 -17.97 6.64
CA GLY A 234 -7.88 -19.10 5.73
C GLY A 234 -6.41 -19.37 5.40
N PRO A 235 -6.16 -20.35 4.51
CA PRO A 235 -4.81 -20.81 4.18
C PRO A 235 -4.13 -19.88 3.17
N LEU A 236 -2.78 -19.95 3.17
CA LEU A 236 -1.93 -19.17 2.26
C LEU A 236 -1.61 -19.89 0.93
N SER A 237 -2.15 -21.09 0.70
CA SER A 237 -1.85 -21.90 -0.52
C SER A 237 -2.18 -21.19 -1.83
N VAL A 238 -3.11 -20.22 -1.81
CA VAL A 238 -3.44 -19.38 -2.96
C VAL A 238 -2.23 -18.57 -3.47
N LEU A 239 -1.27 -18.26 -2.61
CA LEU A 239 -0.07 -17.46 -2.93
C LEU A 239 1.02 -18.27 -3.66
N GLU A 240 0.91 -19.59 -3.71
CA GLU A 240 1.91 -20.46 -4.36
C GLU A 240 2.19 -20.11 -5.82
N SER A 241 1.20 -19.55 -6.52
CA SER A 241 1.31 -19.18 -7.94
C SER A 241 1.86 -17.79 -8.20
N LEU A 242 2.04 -16.96 -7.16
CA LEU A 242 2.47 -15.56 -7.30
C LEU A 242 4.00 -15.47 -7.31
N SER A 243 4.63 -15.94 -8.40
CA SER A 243 6.10 -15.99 -8.53
C SER A 243 6.76 -14.61 -8.64
N GLU A 244 6.01 -13.60 -9.07
CA GLU A 244 6.53 -12.25 -9.29
C GLU A 244 6.55 -11.37 -8.03
N LEU A 245 6.00 -11.84 -6.89
CA LEU A 245 5.97 -11.06 -5.66
C LEU A 245 7.38 -10.71 -5.19
N VAL A 246 7.58 -9.41 -4.91
CA VAL A 246 8.78 -8.82 -4.30
C VAL A 246 8.50 -8.36 -2.88
N TYR A 247 7.27 -7.93 -2.62
CA TYR A 247 6.78 -7.46 -1.33
C TYR A 247 5.47 -8.16 -0.97
N LEU A 248 5.40 -8.71 0.24
CA LEU A 248 4.21 -9.36 0.79
C LEU A 248 3.99 -8.94 2.24
N ASP A 249 2.86 -8.28 2.52
CA ASP A 249 2.43 -7.98 3.89
C ASP A 249 1.02 -8.49 4.16
N LEU A 250 0.93 -9.57 4.93
CA LEU A 250 -0.31 -10.17 5.42
C LEU A 250 -0.46 -10.01 6.93
N SER A 251 0.39 -9.21 7.56
CA SER A 251 0.46 -9.09 9.01
C SER A 251 -0.87 -8.65 9.64
N MET A 252 -1.02 -8.93 10.94
CA MET A 252 -2.18 -8.47 11.71
C MET A 252 -3.52 -8.90 11.11
N ASN A 253 -3.64 -10.20 10.77
CA ASN A 253 -4.83 -10.83 10.23
C ASN A 253 -5.15 -12.13 11.02
N ARG A 254 -5.96 -13.01 10.44
CA ARG A 254 -6.34 -14.32 11.04
C ARG A 254 -5.98 -15.49 10.12
N PHE A 255 -4.97 -15.35 9.27
CA PHE A 255 -4.51 -16.43 8.40
C PHE A 255 -4.02 -17.63 9.22
N SER A 256 -4.25 -18.82 8.69
CA SER A 256 -3.96 -20.09 9.38
C SER A 256 -3.37 -21.13 8.45
N GLY A 257 -2.96 -22.28 9.01
CA GLY A 257 -2.30 -23.32 8.23
C GLY A 257 -0.81 -23.04 8.00
N THR A 258 -0.20 -23.75 7.08
CA THR A 258 1.23 -23.70 6.81
C THR A 258 1.60 -22.59 5.83
N ILE A 259 2.83 -22.09 5.93
CA ILE A 259 3.40 -21.16 4.97
C ILE A 259 3.87 -21.94 3.74
N PRO A 260 3.42 -21.61 2.53
CA PRO A 260 3.87 -22.29 1.30
C PRO A 260 5.38 -22.16 1.09
N SER A 261 6.04 -23.24 0.70
CA SER A 261 7.49 -23.25 0.44
C SER A 261 7.90 -22.29 -0.68
N SER A 262 7.03 -22.05 -1.66
CA SER A 262 7.26 -21.12 -2.77
C SER A 262 7.45 -19.66 -2.35
N LEU A 263 7.04 -19.28 -1.13
CA LEU A 263 7.25 -17.92 -0.59
C LEU A 263 8.68 -17.72 -0.08
N PHE A 264 9.41 -18.78 0.21
CA PHE A 264 10.79 -18.70 0.68
C PHE A 264 11.77 -18.64 -0.50
N ARG A 265 11.88 -17.47 -1.10
CA ARG A 265 12.77 -17.19 -2.23
C ARG A 265 13.39 -15.79 -2.09
N SER A 266 14.61 -15.63 -2.54
CA SER A 266 15.36 -14.36 -2.42
C SER A 266 14.73 -13.18 -3.18
N THR A 267 13.95 -13.47 -4.22
CA THR A 267 13.21 -12.43 -4.98
C THR A 267 12.08 -11.79 -4.17
N LEU A 268 11.51 -12.53 -3.19
CA LEU A 268 10.57 -11.97 -2.21
C LEU A 268 11.40 -11.42 -1.03
N SER A 269 11.96 -10.23 -1.21
CA SER A 269 12.87 -9.60 -0.26
C SER A 269 12.19 -9.08 1.00
N SER A 270 10.90 -8.83 0.97
CA SER A 270 10.12 -8.32 2.10
C SER A 270 8.89 -9.18 2.33
N MET A 271 8.87 -9.92 3.43
CA MET A 271 7.77 -10.82 3.79
C MET A 271 7.34 -10.60 5.25
N TYR A 272 6.15 -10.04 5.43
CA TYR A 272 5.56 -9.74 6.73
C TYR A 272 4.32 -10.60 6.96
N LEU A 273 4.44 -11.62 7.83
CA LEU A 273 3.36 -12.54 8.19
C LEU A 273 3.04 -12.51 9.69
N GLN A 274 3.62 -11.56 10.43
CA GLN A 274 3.48 -11.49 11.89
C GLN A 274 2.03 -11.27 12.34
N ARG A 275 1.75 -11.71 13.59
CA ARG A 275 0.43 -11.56 14.21
C ARG A 275 -0.70 -12.19 13.39
N ASN A 276 -0.52 -13.50 13.10
CA ASN A 276 -1.51 -14.37 12.46
C ASN A 276 -1.68 -15.67 13.30
N ASN A 277 -2.39 -16.65 12.77
CA ASN A 277 -2.55 -17.97 13.38
C ASN A 277 -1.86 -19.06 12.54
N LEU A 278 -0.70 -18.75 11.95
CA LEU A 278 0.05 -19.67 11.09
C LEU A 278 0.70 -20.77 11.93
N THR A 279 0.75 -21.98 11.38
CA THR A 279 1.22 -23.20 12.04
C THR A 279 2.19 -23.98 11.16
N GLY A 280 2.71 -25.10 11.67
CA GLY A 280 3.65 -25.95 10.92
C GLY A 280 5.07 -25.45 10.98
N ARG A 281 5.93 -26.02 10.15
CA ARG A 281 7.37 -25.74 10.14
C ARG A 281 7.72 -24.71 9.05
N VAL A 282 8.83 -24.01 9.24
CA VAL A 282 9.47 -23.30 8.11
C VAL A 282 9.99 -24.36 7.13
N PRO A 283 9.58 -24.33 5.87
CA PRO A 283 9.98 -25.36 4.90
C PRO A 283 11.50 -25.40 4.67
N GLN A 284 12.01 -26.59 4.35
CA GLN A 284 13.37 -26.74 3.84
C GLN A 284 13.49 -26.09 2.44
N PRO A 285 14.65 -25.51 2.10
CA PRO A 285 14.88 -25.04 0.74
C PRO A 285 14.84 -26.22 -0.23
N PRO A 286 14.33 -26.02 -1.46
CA PRO A 286 14.34 -27.09 -2.46
C PRO A 286 15.80 -27.47 -2.78
N LEU A 287 16.09 -28.77 -2.76
CA LEU A 287 17.42 -29.31 -3.05
C LEU A 287 17.95 -28.97 -4.46
N THR A 288 17.03 -28.60 -5.37
CA THR A 288 17.35 -28.39 -6.79
C THR A 288 17.83 -26.99 -7.13
N SER A 289 17.76 -26.01 -6.22
CA SER A 289 18.20 -24.64 -6.48
C SER A 289 18.69 -23.93 -5.20
N PRO A 290 19.86 -24.28 -4.66
CA PRO A 290 20.40 -23.64 -3.44
C PRO A 290 20.57 -22.12 -3.58
N ALA A 291 20.88 -21.62 -4.79
CA ALA A 291 21.08 -20.20 -5.06
C ALA A 291 19.79 -19.36 -5.02
N ALA A 292 18.63 -19.97 -5.21
CA ALA A 292 17.35 -19.26 -5.24
C ALA A 292 16.84 -18.83 -3.84
N THR A 293 17.48 -19.32 -2.77
CA THR A 293 17.09 -19.05 -1.37
C THR A 293 18.09 -18.19 -0.60
N VAL A 294 19.12 -17.67 -1.26
CA VAL A 294 20.11 -16.81 -0.59
C VAL A 294 19.57 -15.40 -0.53
N TYR A 295 19.09 -15.04 0.65
CA TYR A 295 18.69 -13.66 0.94
C TYR A 295 19.94 -12.75 0.99
N GLY A 296 19.76 -11.49 0.62
CA GLY A 296 20.83 -10.50 0.59
C GLY A 296 20.49 -9.24 1.40
N PRO A 297 21.36 -8.22 1.30
CA PRO A 297 21.13 -6.93 1.95
C PRO A 297 19.76 -6.34 1.62
N GLY A 298 19.13 -5.71 2.62
CA GLY A 298 17.78 -5.13 2.51
C GLY A 298 16.65 -6.15 2.69
N SER A 299 16.94 -7.45 2.84
CA SER A 299 15.89 -8.45 3.06
C SER A 299 15.30 -8.36 4.47
N THR A 300 13.97 -8.45 4.56
CA THR A 300 13.24 -8.46 5.81
C THR A 300 12.20 -9.57 5.82
N VAL A 301 12.27 -10.45 6.84
CA VAL A 301 11.26 -11.49 7.06
C VAL A 301 10.77 -11.40 8.51
N ASP A 302 9.46 -11.17 8.68
CA ASP A 302 8.83 -11.19 10.00
C ASP A 302 7.74 -12.26 10.05
N LEU A 303 8.02 -13.34 10.78
CA LEU A 303 7.10 -14.45 11.09
C LEU A 303 6.68 -14.44 12.56
N SER A 304 7.00 -13.39 13.31
CA SER A 304 6.76 -13.31 14.73
C SER A 304 5.27 -13.40 15.10
N HIS A 305 4.99 -13.75 16.36
CA HIS A 305 3.63 -13.82 16.87
C HIS A 305 2.70 -14.71 16.03
N ASN A 306 3.15 -15.96 15.82
CA ASN A 306 2.39 -17.04 15.19
C ASN A 306 2.43 -18.33 16.05
N SER A 307 2.03 -19.46 15.51
CA SER A 307 2.12 -20.78 16.16
C SER A 307 3.03 -21.73 15.37
N LEU A 308 4.10 -21.20 14.75
CA LEU A 308 5.06 -22.00 13.99
C LEU A 308 5.86 -22.92 14.90
N THR A 309 6.16 -24.14 14.44
CA THR A 309 6.75 -25.22 15.23
C THR A 309 7.95 -25.86 14.53
N GLY A 310 8.60 -26.78 15.24
CA GLY A 310 9.73 -27.56 14.74
C GLY A 310 11.06 -26.81 14.82
N GLU A 311 12.09 -27.43 14.29
CA GLU A 311 13.43 -26.85 14.25
C GLU A 311 13.56 -25.81 13.15
N LEU A 312 14.46 -24.86 13.35
CA LEU A 312 14.82 -23.91 12.32
C LEU A 312 15.60 -24.61 11.20
N THR A 313 15.26 -24.29 9.96
CA THR A 313 15.96 -24.77 8.77
C THR A 313 16.85 -23.67 8.22
N ASN A 314 17.84 -23.97 7.37
CA ASN A 314 18.74 -22.96 6.77
C ASN A 314 18.04 -22.00 5.80
N THR A 315 16.75 -22.17 5.54
CA THR A 315 15.96 -21.40 4.55
C THR A 315 16.03 -19.88 4.75
N LEU A 316 16.09 -19.43 6.01
CA LEU A 316 16.11 -18.00 6.35
C LEU A 316 17.49 -17.52 6.81
N ALA A 317 18.50 -18.36 6.74
CA ALA A 317 19.87 -17.94 7.02
C ALA A 317 20.31 -16.87 6.01
N GLY A 318 20.89 -15.77 6.49
CA GLY A 318 21.32 -14.65 5.63
C GLY A 318 20.26 -13.58 5.37
N VAL A 319 19.03 -13.73 5.91
CA VAL A 319 18.06 -12.60 5.95
C VAL A 319 18.66 -11.49 6.82
N GLU A 320 18.72 -10.26 6.30
CA GLU A 320 19.32 -9.14 7.04
C GLU A 320 18.54 -8.79 8.32
N THR A 321 17.20 -8.72 8.22
CA THR A 321 16.32 -8.44 9.35
C THR A 321 15.31 -9.56 9.51
N LEU A 322 15.49 -10.39 10.56
CA LEU A 322 14.71 -11.60 10.78
C LEU A 322 14.04 -11.62 12.17
N PHE A 323 12.71 -11.65 12.17
CA PHE A 323 11.89 -11.77 13.37
C PHE A 323 11.16 -13.12 13.39
N LEU A 324 11.53 -14.00 14.32
CA LEU A 324 10.93 -15.32 14.55
C LEU A 324 10.37 -15.45 15.98
N ASN A 325 10.43 -14.38 16.76
CA ASN A 325 10.01 -14.36 18.16
C ASN A 325 8.52 -14.68 18.33
N ASN A 326 8.15 -15.12 19.55
CA ASN A 326 6.77 -15.47 19.88
C ASN A 326 6.17 -16.53 18.94
N ASN A 327 6.88 -17.66 18.85
CA ASN A 327 6.47 -18.88 18.15
C ASN A 327 6.71 -20.12 19.02
N ARG A 328 6.77 -21.31 18.43
CA ARG A 328 7.02 -22.58 19.11
C ARG A 328 8.19 -23.33 18.49
N PHE A 329 9.23 -22.62 18.04
CA PHE A 329 10.44 -23.24 17.51
C PHE A 329 11.22 -23.98 18.59
N THR A 330 11.83 -25.11 18.20
CA THR A 330 12.59 -26.02 19.07
C THR A 330 13.98 -26.31 18.50
N GLY A 331 14.75 -27.15 19.19
CA GLY A 331 16.06 -27.62 18.74
C GLY A 331 17.15 -26.57 18.82
N ALA A 332 18.25 -26.81 18.12
CA ALA A 332 19.38 -25.90 18.04
C ALA A 332 19.22 -24.93 16.86
N VAL A 333 19.73 -23.69 16.99
CA VAL A 333 19.82 -22.78 15.88
C VAL A 333 20.90 -23.27 14.91
N PRO A 334 20.61 -23.42 13.60
CA PRO A 334 21.59 -23.90 12.62
C PRO A 334 22.81 -22.99 12.52
N LYS A 335 23.99 -23.58 12.24
CA LYS A 335 25.26 -22.87 12.14
C LYS A 335 25.23 -21.72 11.12
N ASP A 336 24.49 -21.86 10.05
CA ASP A 336 24.40 -20.84 8.99
C ASP A 336 23.83 -19.51 9.50
N TYR A 337 22.90 -19.55 10.46
CA TYR A 337 22.40 -18.32 11.13
C TYR A 337 23.49 -17.69 11.99
N VAL A 338 24.23 -18.51 12.72
CA VAL A 338 25.34 -18.04 13.56
C VAL A 338 26.43 -17.40 12.70
N GLU A 339 26.84 -18.06 11.61
CA GLU A 339 27.80 -17.51 10.66
C GLU A 339 27.32 -16.17 10.09
N SER A 340 26.04 -16.07 9.70
CA SER A 340 25.44 -14.87 9.15
C SER A 340 25.40 -13.70 10.16
N VAL A 341 25.14 -14.00 11.44
CA VAL A 341 25.17 -13.01 12.53
C VAL A 341 26.60 -12.51 12.76
N TYR A 342 27.58 -13.41 12.88
CA TYR A 342 28.99 -13.03 13.12
C TYR A 342 29.66 -12.37 11.93
N SER A 343 29.19 -12.62 10.70
CA SER A 343 29.67 -11.92 9.50
C SER A 343 28.99 -10.54 9.31
N GLY A 344 27.93 -10.23 10.07
CA GLY A 344 27.14 -8.99 9.92
C GLY A 344 26.18 -9.00 8.73
N ASN A 345 26.00 -10.13 8.05
CA ASN A 345 25.00 -10.26 6.99
C ASN A 345 23.58 -10.23 7.59
N THR A 346 23.36 -10.89 8.73
CA THR A 346 22.14 -10.75 9.53
C THR A 346 22.40 -9.70 10.61
N ARG A 347 21.76 -8.54 10.49
CA ARG A 347 21.87 -7.43 11.44
C ARG A 347 20.86 -7.49 12.57
N THR A 348 19.70 -8.10 12.33
CA THR A 348 18.69 -8.29 13.34
C THR A 348 18.21 -9.73 13.34
N LEU A 349 18.35 -10.41 14.50
CA LEU A 349 17.84 -11.77 14.70
C LEU A 349 17.10 -11.83 16.04
N TYR A 350 15.77 -11.86 16.00
CA TYR A 350 14.93 -11.97 17.18
C TYR A 350 14.28 -13.35 17.27
N LEU A 351 14.71 -14.15 18.26
CA LEU A 351 14.26 -15.51 18.52
C LEU A 351 13.59 -15.66 19.91
N GLN A 352 13.44 -14.58 20.67
CA GLN A 352 12.88 -14.64 22.02
C GLN A 352 11.46 -15.24 22.03
N HIS A 353 11.07 -15.79 23.20
CA HIS A 353 9.76 -16.41 23.40
C HIS A 353 9.48 -17.61 22.48
N ASN A 354 10.48 -18.50 22.35
CA ASN A 354 10.35 -19.81 21.69
C ASN A 354 10.71 -20.95 22.67
N TYR A 355 11.05 -22.14 22.17
CA TYR A 355 11.49 -23.31 22.90
C TYR A 355 12.86 -23.80 22.42
N ILE A 356 13.68 -22.92 21.85
CA ILE A 356 14.99 -23.21 21.29
C ILE A 356 15.92 -23.68 22.43
N ALA A 357 16.62 -24.80 22.20
CA ALA A 357 17.48 -25.42 23.17
C ALA A 357 18.91 -24.90 23.14
N GLU A 358 19.40 -24.43 22.01
CA GLU A 358 20.79 -24.02 21.81
C GLU A 358 20.97 -22.94 20.79
N PHE A 359 21.87 -22.00 21.07
CA PHE A 359 22.49 -21.10 20.10
C PHE A 359 23.99 -21.26 20.20
N PRO A 360 24.67 -21.83 19.19
CA PRO A 360 26.11 -22.14 19.25
C PRO A 360 26.95 -20.87 19.17
N VAL A 361 27.19 -20.23 20.31
CA VAL A 361 28.03 -19.02 20.43
C VAL A 361 29.48 -19.34 20.06
N LYS A 362 30.15 -18.47 19.31
CA LYS A 362 31.58 -18.59 19.04
C LYS A 362 32.38 -18.07 20.25
N GLU A 363 33.05 -18.97 20.95
CA GLU A 363 33.84 -18.62 22.14
C GLU A 363 34.94 -17.60 21.79
N GLY A 364 35.06 -16.58 22.66
CA GLY A 364 36.08 -15.54 22.51
C GLY A 364 35.86 -14.54 21.37
N LEU A 365 34.78 -14.67 20.60
CA LEU A 365 34.46 -13.74 19.50
C LEU A 365 33.22 -12.91 19.90
N PRO A 366 33.34 -11.56 20.02
CA PRO A 366 32.20 -10.71 20.30
C PRO A 366 31.29 -10.61 19.06
N LEU A 367 30.01 -10.32 19.29
CA LEU A 367 29.12 -9.96 18.18
C LEU A 367 29.54 -8.60 17.58
N PRO A 368 29.37 -8.39 16.28
CA PRO A 368 29.53 -7.08 15.67
C PRO A 368 28.58 -6.04 16.31
N ASP A 369 29.05 -4.83 16.54
CA ASP A 369 28.25 -3.73 17.15
C ASP A 369 26.98 -3.40 16.36
N SER A 370 26.96 -3.72 15.06
CA SER A 370 25.82 -3.48 14.16
C SER A 370 24.74 -4.57 14.27
N VAL A 371 24.93 -5.61 15.10
CA VAL A 371 24.03 -6.74 15.20
C VAL A 371 23.14 -6.66 16.44
N ALA A 372 21.84 -6.76 16.24
CA ALA A 372 20.83 -6.91 17.29
C ALA A 372 20.37 -8.37 17.38
N LEU A 373 20.84 -9.09 18.40
CA LEU A 373 20.46 -10.48 18.69
C LEU A 373 19.63 -10.56 19.96
N CYS A 374 18.45 -11.20 19.91
CA CYS A 374 17.64 -11.45 21.11
C CYS A 374 17.21 -12.91 21.20
N LEU A 375 17.63 -13.60 22.30
CA LEU A 375 17.43 -15.03 22.55
C LEU A 375 16.68 -15.31 23.85
N THR A 376 16.20 -14.30 24.55
CA THR A 376 15.56 -14.43 25.87
C THR A 376 14.32 -15.31 25.83
N TYR A 377 13.98 -15.91 26.99
CA TYR A 377 12.80 -16.74 27.17
C TYR A 377 12.72 -17.95 26.22
N ASN A 378 13.85 -18.64 26.08
CA ASN A 378 14.01 -19.92 25.38
C ASN A 378 14.40 -21.04 26.38
N CYS A 379 14.62 -22.27 25.91
CA CYS A 379 14.95 -23.45 26.70
C CYS A 379 16.47 -23.74 26.77
N MET A 380 17.31 -22.75 26.58
CA MET A 380 18.77 -22.87 26.54
C MET A 380 19.34 -23.13 27.93
N VAL A 381 20.20 -24.16 28.07
CA VAL A 381 20.91 -24.54 29.33
C VAL A 381 22.38 -24.81 29.00
N PRO A 382 23.33 -23.97 29.48
CA PRO A 382 23.13 -22.70 30.19
C PRO A 382 22.50 -21.62 29.30
N PRO A 383 21.84 -20.61 29.89
CA PRO A 383 21.32 -19.48 29.13
C PRO A 383 22.45 -18.66 28.52
N VAL A 384 22.24 -18.09 27.35
CA VAL A 384 23.20 -17.16 26.74
C VAL A 384 23.31 -15.91 27.61
N PRO A 385 24.54 -15.44 27.97
CA PRO A 385 24.73 -14.28 28.81
C PRO A 385 24.07 -13.00 28.26
N LEU A 386 23.47 -12.18 29.13
CA LEU A 386 22.78 -10.94 28.72
C LEU A 386 23.68 -9.93 27.98
N GLY A 387 24.98 -9.91 28.33
CA GLY A 387 25.95 -9.03 27.63
C GLY A 387 26.15 -9.33 26.14
N PHE A 388 25.65 -10.48 25.68
CA PHE A 388 25.64 -10.89 24.27
C PHE A 388 24.37 -10.48 23.51
N MET A 389 23.38 -9.89 24.21
CA MET A 389 22.03 -9.72 23.64
C MET A 389 21.62 -8.25 23.62
N ALA A 390 21.05 -7.81 22.50
CA ALA A 390 20.37 -6.54 22.35
C ALA A 390 18.86 -6.79 22.18
N CYS A 391 18.16 -7.06 23.28
CA CYS A 391 16.73 -7.32 23.27
C CYS A 391 15.91 -6.02 23.37
N PRO A 392 14.79 -5.90 22.65
CA PRO A 392 13.86 -4.80 22.87
C PRO A 392 13.21 -4.89 24.26
N VAL A 393 12.77 -3.77 24.83
CA VAL A 393 12.10 -3.71 26.13
C VAL A 393 10.88 -4.64 26.20
N SER A 394 10.18 -4.81 25.07
CA SER A 394 9.04 -5.72 24.94
C SER A 394 9.38 -7.21 25.09
N ALA A 395 10.66 -7.60 25.04
CA ALA A 395 11.09 -8.98 25.25
C ALA A 395 10.96 -9.45 26.73
N GLY A 396 10.77 -8.51 27.66
CA GLY A 396 10.70 -8.79 29.10
C GLY A 396 12.07 -9.08 29.72
N GLY A 397 12.11 -9.16 31.07
CA GLY A 397 13.36 -9.34 31.83
C GLY A 397 13.76 -10.79 32.10
N GLN A 398 12.99 -11.79 31.64
CA GLN A 398 13.28 -13.20 31.92
C GLN A 398 14.24 -13.77 30.88
N ILE A 399 15.42 -14.23 31.33
CA ILE A 399 16.49 -14.73 30.46
C ILE A 399 16.11 -16.10 29.88
N SER A 400 15.56 -17.01 30.71
CA SER A 400 15.22 -18.37 30.31
C SER A 400 13.77 -18.71 30.60
N ARG A 401 13.22 -19.64 29.83
CA ARG A 401 11.91 -20.24 30.08
C ARG A 401 12.02 -21.21 31.23
N PRO A 402 11.01 -21.33 32.12
CA PRO A 402 10.98 -22.31 33.16
C PRO A 402 11.13 -23.76 32.66
N VAL A 403 11.95 -24.58 33.35
CA VAL A 403 12.28 -25.96 32.91
C VAL A 403 11.04 -26.84 32.74
N ASN A 404 10.03 -26.66 33.59
CA ASN A 404 8.77 -27.42 33.50
C ASN A 404 7.98 -27.09 32.21
N GLN A 405 8.10 -25.87 31.68
CA GLN A 405 7.49 -25.53 30.41
C GLN A 405 8.26 -26.13 29.22
N CYS A 406 9.58 -26.20 29.31
CA CYS A 406 10.42 -26.81 28.26
C CYS A 406 10.19 -28.33 28.19
N SER A 407 10.14 -29.03 29.32
CA SER A 407 9.90 -30.48 29.37
C SER A 407 8.49 -30.87 28.96
N ALA A 408 7.47 -30.12 29.40
CA ALA A 408 6.08 -30.37 29.03
C ALA A 408 5.83 -30.16 27.52
N PHE A 409 6.51 -29.19 26.89
CA PHE A 409 6.39 -28.96 25.45
C PHE A 409 7.00 -30.11 24.63
N ASN A 410 8.17 -30.63 25.03
CA ASN A 410 8.82 -31.77 24.38
C ASN A 410 8.00 -33.06 24.44
N THR A 411 7.29 -33.31 25.56
CA THR A 411 6.41 -34.46 25.71
C THR A 411 5.10 -34.35 24.95
N SER A 412 4.62 -33.16 24.62
CA SER A 412 3.40 -32.94 23.84
C SER A 412 3.61 -33.05 22.33
N MET A 413 4.87 -33.05 21.86
CA MET A 413 5.26 -33.14 20.44
C MET A 413 5.79 -34.51 20.04
N ALA A 414 6.02 -35.41 21.01
CA ALA A 414 6.38 -36.82 20.82
C ALA A 414 5.12 -37.67 20.70
#